data_62e26220e8e0a00620c1f77fd4372f24
#
_entry.id   62e26220e8e0a00620c1f77fd4372f24
#
_cell.length_a   1.000
_cell.length_b   1.000
_cell.length_c   1.000
_cell.angle_alpha   90.00
_cell.angle_beta   90.00
_cell.angle_gamma   90.00
#
_symmetry.space_group_name_H-M   'P 1'
#
loop_
_entity.id
_entity.type
_entity.pdbx_description
1 polymer ?
#
loop_
_entity_poly.entity_id
_entity_poly.type
_entity_poly.pdbx_seq_one_letter_code
_entity_poly.pdbx_strand_id
1 'polypeptide(L)'
;MKKKLAVLAAGICALSLFLTGCSGEISNDYVTITKYKDVEIDKVDADAVSDNDVEAQINSVLQSKSTTTEVTDRAAQTGDTVTIDYEGKKDGVAFDGGTATDAQLTLGSGQFIDGFEDGVVGHNIGDTFDLDLTFPENYGNEDLAGQAVVFTVTLKEISQTDVPELTDEFVQSVSDTSKTVEEYKKEIKKSLKKNGKENQQNTIKENAWKAVLENTTVNKYPKKPVELSKVVLMTIHHIRFPEQLRQF
;
A
#
# COMPACT_ATOMS: atom_id res chain seq x y z
N MET A 1 -10.98 28.89 5.35
CA MET A 1 -11.38 29.23 3.97
C MET A 1 -10.58 28.32 3.04
N LYS A 2 -11.23 27.37 2.36
CA LYS A 2 -10.57 26.47 1.39
C LYS A 2 -10.14 27.30 0.18
N LYS A 3 -8.85 27.32 -0.14
CA LYS A 3 -8.33 27.98 -1.35
C LYS A 3 -8.67 27.10 -2.56
N LYS A 4 -9.50 27.59 -3.46
CA LYS A 4 -9.82 26.93 -4.72
C LYS A 4 -8.79 27.30 -5.79
N LEU A 5 -8.36 26.32 -6.57
CA LEU A 5 -7.45 26.50 -7.69
C LEU A 5 -8.26 26.40 -8.99
N ALA A 6 -8.16 27.40 -9.85
CA ALA A 6 -8.74 27.34 -11.19
C ALA A 6 -7.73 26.65 -12.15
N VAL A 7 -8.13 25.54 -12.73
CA VAL A 7 -7.31 24.80 -13.72
C VAL A 7 -7.71 25.27 -15.11
N LEU A 8 -6.83 26.03 -15.77
CA LEU A 8 -7.00 26.46 -17.17
C LEU A 8 -6.73 25.27 -18.10
N ALA A 9 -7.78 24.62 -18.60
CA ALA A 9 -7.67 23.64 -19.66
C ALA A 9 -7.68 24.32 -21.03
N ALA A 10 -6.53 24.82 -21.48
CA ALA A 10 -6.36 25.30 -22.85
C ALA A 10 -5.91 24.17 -23.76
N GLY A 11 -6.78 23.61 -24.57
CA GLY A 11 -6.44 22.52 -25.50
C GLY A 11 -7.27 22.56 -26.78
N ILE A 12 -6.64 22.99 -27.81
CA ILE A 12 -6.75 22.88 -29.27
C ILE A 12 -7.98 22.12 -29.81
N CYS A 13 -8.89 22.91 -30.40
CA CYS A 13 -9.86 22.48 -31.38
C CYS A 13 -9.18 22.25 -32.74
N ALA A 14 -9.22 21.02 -33.24
CA ALA A 14 -9.14 20.76 -34.67
C ALA A 14 -9.98 19.50 -34.98
N LEU A 15 -11.21 19.66 -35.25
CA LEU A 15 -11.92 19.21 -36.43
C LEU A 15 -13.37 19.73 -36.41
N SER A 16 -13.61 20.52 -37.45
CA SER A 16 -14.85 21.11 -37.86
C SER A 16 -16.12 20.34 -37.57
N LEU A 17 -17.07 20.98 -36.84
CA LEU A 17 -18.42 21.25 -37.28
C LEU A 17 -19.17 22.04 -36.18
N PHE A 18 -19.56 23.27 -36.57
CA PHE A 18 -20.44 24.20 -35.87
C PHE A 18 -19.95 24.87 -34.59
N LEU A 19 -19.21 25.96 -34.82
CA LEU A 19 -19.00 27.05 -33.89
C LEU A 19 -20.34 27.81 -33.64
N THR A 20 -20.89 27.62 -32.48
CA THR A 20 -21.71 28.66 -31.84
C THR A 20 -21.33 28.73 -30.38
N GLY A 21 -20.61 29.79 -30.00
CA GLY A 21 -20.47 30.20 -28.62
C GLY A 21 -19.13 29.86 -27.95
N CYS A 22 -18.47 30.86 -27.41
CA CYS A 22 -17.30 30.81 -26.52
C CYS A 22 -17.62 30.20 -25.12
N SER A 23 -18.54 29.24 -25.04
CA SER A 23 -18.98 28.67 -23.77
C SER A 23 -18.33 27.32 -23.59
N GLY A 24 -17.26 26.95 -23.37
CA GLY A 24 -16.65 25.66 -23.01
C GLY A 24 -17.57 24.42 -22.98
N GLU A 25 -18.62 24.40 -23.82
CA GLU A 25 -19.59 23.32 -23.91
C GLU A 25 -19.26 22.42 -25.10
N ILE A 26 -19.31 21.11 -24.88
CA ILE A 26 -19.22 20.08 -25.94
C ILE A 26 -20.52 19.27 -25.87
N SER A 27 -21.24 19.19 -26.97
CA SER A 27 -22.47 18.38 -27.05
C SER A 27 -22.50 17.54 -28.33
N ASN A 28 -22.96 16.31 -28.18
CA ASN A 28 -23.29 15.40 -29.28
C ASN A 28 -24.52 14.56 -28.89
N ASP A 29 -24.92 13.64 -29.76
CA ASP A 29 -26.11 12.78 -29.55
C ASP A 29 -26.03 11.94 -28.26
N TYR A 30 -24.85 11.68 -27.73
CA TYR A 30 -24.61 10.78 -26.61
C TYR A 30 -24.30 11.52 -25.31
N VAL A 31 -23.57 12.63 -25.39
CA VAL A 31 -23.04 13.31 -24.22
C VAL A 31 -23.09 14.82 -24.41
N THR A 32 -23.47 15.52 -23.35
CA THR A 32 -23.33 16.97 -23.23
C THR A 32 -22.43 17.28 -22.02
N ILE A 33 -21.34 18.02 -22.26
CA ILE A 33 -20.42 18.51 -21.24
C ILE A 33 -20.58 20.03 -21.17
N THR A 34 -21.22 20.54 -20.14
CA THR A 34 -21.55 21.96 -20.00
C THR A 34 -20.36 22.81 -19.57
N LYS A 35 -19.39 22.22 -18.87
CA LYS A 35 -18.17 22.90 -18.44
C LYS A 35 -16.97 21.92 -18.40
N TYR A 36 -16.00 22.11 -19.27
CA TYR A 36 -14.75 21.37 -19.27
C TYR A 36 -13.50 22.25 -19.20
N LYS A 37 -13.66 23.59 -19.32
CA LYS A 37 -12.63 24.59 -19.12
C LYS A 37 -12.84 25.27 -17.78
N ASP A 38 -11.78 25.71 -17.16
CA ASP A 38 -11.80 26.47 -15.91
C ASP A 38 -12.63 25.78 -14.82
N VAL A 39 -12.53 24.44 -14.75
CA VAL A 39 -13.14 23.69 -13.67
C VAL A 39 -12.41 23.99 -12.36
N GLU A 40 -13.19 24.28 -11.32
CA GLU A 40 -12.65 24.54 -10.00
C GLU A 40 -12.45 23.23 -9.25
N ILE A 41 -11.25 23.04 -8.69
CA ILE A 41 -10.93 21.94 -7.79
C ILE A 41 -10.37 22.48 -6.49
N ASP A 42 -10.49 21.72 -5.42
CA ASP A 42 -9.80 22.03 -4.17
C ASP A 42 -8.28 21.96 -4.38
N LYS A 43 -7.56 22.86 -3.68
CA LYS A 43 -6.09 22.85 -3.73
C LYS A 43 -5.58 21.53 -3.17
N VAL A 44 -4.75 20.87 -3.93
CA VAL A 44 -4.01 19.67 -3.52
C VAL A 44 -2.58 20.09 -3.26
N ASP A 45 -2.11 19.91 -2.02
CA ASP A 45 -0.72 20.14 -1.67
C ASP A 45 0.04 18.79 -1.73
N ALA A 46 1.32 18.82 -2.12
CA ALA A 46 2.16 17.64 -1.98
C ALA A 46 2.53 17.48 -0.50
N ASP A 47 2.51 16.24 -0.02
CA ASP A 47 2.91 15.93 1.35
C ASP A 47 4.37 16.32 1.59
N ALA A 48 4.63 16.90 2.76
CA ALA A 48 5.98 17.20 3.17
C ALA A 48 6.71 15.90 3.53
N VAL A 49 7.87 15.66 2.92
CA VAL A 49 8.70 14.50 3.22
C VAL A 49 9.49 14.76 4.49
N SER A 50 9.19 14.02 5.55
CA SER A 50 9.88 14.04 6.84
C SER A 50 11.15 13.16 6.81
N ASP A 51 11.98 13.26 7.83
CA ASP A 51 13.13 12.38 8.00
C ASP A 51 12.67 10.94 8.36
N ASN A 52 11.54 10.80 9.06
CA ASN A 52 10.94 9.49 9.34
C ASN A 52 10.52 8.76 8.04
N ASP A 53 10.01 9.48 7.03
CA ASP A 53 9.66 8.88 5.74
C ASP A 53 10.91 8.35 5.02
N VAL A 54 12.02 9.08 5.15
CA VAL A 54 13.31 8.66 4.61
C VAL A 54 13.82 7.40 5.31
N GLU A 55 13.74 7.36 6.64
CA GLU A 55 14.14 6.20 7.43
C GLU A 55 13.25 4.98 7.13
N ALA A 56 11.94 5.16 7.04
CA ALA A 56 11.01 4.10 6.67
C ALA A 56 11.33 3.51 5.28
N GLN A 57 11.64 4.36 4.30
CA GLN A 57 12.03 3.92 2.96
C GLN A 57 13.37 3.17 2.98
N ILE A 58 14.36 3.64 3.74
CA ILE A 58 15.66 2.96 3.89
C ILE A 58 15.45 1.60 4.56
N ASN A 59 14.67 1.53 5.64
CA ASN A 59 14.37 0.26 6.32
C ASN A 59 13.68 -0.72 5.38
N SER A 60 12.77 -0.25 4.51
CA SER A 60 12.16 -1.10 3.48
C SER A 60 13.20 -1.67 2.52
N VAL A 61 14.20 -0.89 2.13
CA VAL A 61 15.31 -1.38 1.27
C VAL A 61 16.16 -2.39 2.02
N LEU A 62 16.52 -2.13 3.29
CA LEU A 62 17.28 -3.07 4.13
C LEU A 62 16.54 -4.40 4.26
N GLN A 63 15.24 -4.36 4.57
CA GLN A 63 14.39 -5.55 4.65
C GLN A 63 14.33 -6.32 3.31
N SER A 64 14.27 -5.61 2.17
CA SER A 64 14.27 -6.24 0.84
C SER A 64 15.60 -6.93 0.48
N LYS A 65 16.66 -6.61 1.21
CA LYS A 65 18.00 -7.18 1.04
C LYS A 65 18.39 -8.13 2.18
N SER A 66 17.44 -8.40 3.08
CA SER A 66 17.65 -9.40 4.13
C SER A 66 17.87 -10.79 3.53
N THR A 67 18.64 -11.60 4.24
CA THR A 67 18.87 -13.01 3.90
C THR A 67 18.25 -13.87 4.99
N THR A 68 17.55 -14.93 4.58
CA THR A 68 16.99 -15.91 5.51
C THR A 68 17.84 -17.19 5.45
N THR A 69 18.29 -17.63 6.61
CA THR A 69 19.07 -18.86 6.77
C THR A 69 18.33 -19.83 7.68
N GLU A 70 18.34 -21.11 7.33
CA GLU A 70 17.81 -22.16 8.19
C GLU A 70 18.75 -22.38 9.39
N VAL A 71 18.17 -22.55 10.58
CA VAL A 71 18.87 -22.77 11.84
C VAL A 71 18.57 -24.17 12.33
N THR A 72 19.60 -25.03 12.34
CA THR A 72 19.43 -26.44 12.73
C THR A 72 20.28 -26.84 13.93
N ASP A 73 21.11 -25.93 14.44
CA ASP A 73 22.15 -26.19 15.44
C ASP A 73 21.85 -25.61 16.84
N ARG A 74 20.73 -24.92 16.98
CA ARG A 74 20.28 -24.31 18.24
C ARG A 74 18.76 -24.28 18.38
N ALA A 75 18.29 -24.08 19.60
CA ALA A 75 16.91 -23.83 19.91
C ALA A 75 16.41 -22.47 19.36
N ALA A 76 15.10 -22.35 19.20
CA ALA A 76 14.42 -21.13 18.76
C ALA A 76 14.66 -19.97 19.73
N GLN A 77 14.84 -18.79 19.17
CA GLN A 77 15.11 -17.54 19.90
C GLN A 77 14.14 -16.44 19.44
N THR A 78 13.96 -15.43 20.28
CA THR A 78 13.22 -14.21 19.88
C THR A 78 13.86 -13.58 18.65
N GLY A 79 13.05 -13.25 17.65
CA GLY A 79 13.47 -12.74 16.34
C GLY A 79 13.57 -13.81 15.25
N ASP A 80 13.63 -15.10 15.59
CA ASP A 80 13.55 -16.17 14.60
C ASP A 80 12.15 -16.25 14.00
N THR A 81 12.08 -16.68 12.75
CA THR A 81 10.82 -17.14 12.14
C THR A 81 10.76 -18.65 12.20
N VAL A 82 9.73 -19.18 12.80
CA VAL A 82 9.51 -20.61 12.97
C VAL A 82 8.35 -21.10 12.11
N THR A 83 8.43 -22.36 11.65
CA THR A 83 7.32 -23.08 11.06
C THR A 83 6.81 -24.07 12.09
N ILE A 84 5.52 -23.94 12.45
CA ILE A 84 4.89 -24.73 13.51
C ILE A 84 3.59 -25.38 13.04
N ASP A 85 3.25 -26.53 13.63
CA ASP A 85 1.91 -27.03 13.68
C ASP A 85 1.36 -26.74 15.09
N TYR A 86 0.10 -26.34 15.21
CA TYR A 86 -0.53 -26.17 16.51
C TYR A 86 -1.99 -26.59 16.53
N GLU A 87 -2.44 -27.08 17.69
CA GLU A 87 -3.85 -27.40 17.98
C GLU A 87 -4.23 -26.81 19.33
N GLY A 88 -5.16 -25.83 19.33
CA GLY A 88 -5.72 -25.21 20.53
C GLY A 88 -6.96 -25.93 21.01
N LYS A 89 -7.00 -26.20 22.32
CA LYS A 89 -8.12 -26.86 23.01
C LYS A 89 -8.60 -26.03 24.19
N LYS A 90 -9.92 -25.89 24.31
CA LYS A 90 -10.60 -25.38 25.52
C LYS A 90 -11.30 -26.56 26.18
N ASP A 91 -11.05 -26.80 27.47
CA ASP A 91 -11.62 -27.92 28.21
C ASP A 91 -11.40 -29.29 27.50
N GLY A 92 -10.25 -29.44 26.81
CA GLY A 92 -9.90 -30.64 26.08
C GLY A 92 -10.56 -30.79 24.69
N VAL A 93 -11.36 -29.81 24.26
CA VAL A 93 -12.04 -29.82 22.96
C VAL A 93 -11.40 -28.78 22.04
N ALA A 94 -11.02 -29.18 20.83
CA ALA A 94 -10.49 -28.26 19.83
C ALA A 94 -11.55 -27.20 19.45
N PHE A 95 -11.13 -25.95 19.26
CA PHE A 95 -12.00 -24.85 18.88
C PHE A 95 -11.69 -24.32 17.47
N ASP A 96 -12.68 -23.73 16.84
CA ASP A 96 -12.55 -23.18 15.49
C ASP A 96 -11.50 -22.06 15.43
N GLY A 97 -10.59 -22.16 14.45
CA GLY A 97 -9.47 -21.23 14.28
C GLY A 97 -8.27 -21.50 15.21
N GLY A 98 -8.38 -22.52 16.10
CA GLY A 98 -7.30 -22.89 17.01
C GLY A 98 -6.28 -23.87 16.43
N THR A 99 -6.44 -24.33 15.17
CA THR A 99 -5.57 -25.34 14.57
C THR A 99 -4.99 -24.85 13.25
N ALA A 100 -3.68 -25.03 13.08
CA ALA A 100 -3.01 -24.82 11.78
C ALA A 100 -1.82 -25.77 11.62
N THR A 101 -1.46 -26.00 10.38
CA THR A 101 -0.26 -26.75 9.97
C THR A 101 0.62 -25.85 9.11
N ASP A 102 1.93 -25.99 9.23
CA ASP A 102 2.94 -25.20 8.51
C ASP A 102 2.75 -23.66 8.68
N ALA A 103 2.27 -23.26 9.84
CA ALA A 103 2.10 -21.85 10.16
C ALA A 103 3.45 -21.18 10.40
N GLN A 104 3.70 -20.05 9.73
CA GLN A 104 4.90 -19.25 9.96
C GLN A 104 4.62 -18.20 11.03
N LEU A 105 5.55 -18.08 11.97
CA LEU A 105 5.48 -17.16 13.09
C LEU A 105 6.85 -16.57 13.38
N THR A 106 6.96 -15.24 13.43
CA THR A 106 8.17 -14.58 13.92
C THR A 106 8.06 -14.37 15.42
N LEU A 107 8.96 -14.97 16.18
CA LEU A 107 8.96 -14.93 17.65
C LEU A 107 9.26 -13.51 18.16
N GLY A 108 8.39 -12.96 18.98
CA GLY A 108 8.44 -11.58 19.47
C GLY A 108 7.70 -10.56 18.60
N SER A 109 6.95 -11.03 17.58
CA SER A 109 6.15 -10.16 16.70
C SER A 109 4.85 -9.66 17.35
N GLY A 110 4.34 -10.35 18.36
CA GLY A 110 3.06 -10.07 19.02
C GLY A 110 1.84 -10.40 18.15
N GLN A 111 1.97 -11.31 17.19
CA GLN A 111 0.87 -11.75 16.32
C GLN A 111 -0.07 -12.75 17.01
N PHE A 112 0.45 -13.49 17.98
CA PHE A 112 -0.29 -14.47 18.76
C PHE A 112 -0.67 -13.91 20.14
N ILE A 113 -1.50 -14.62 20.87
CA ILE A 113 -1.87 -14.24 22.23
C ILE A 113 -0.66 -14.29 23.17
N ASP A 114 -0.71 -13.48 24.22
CA ASP A 114 0.38 -13.34 25.18
C ASP A 114 0.86 -14.70 25.71
N GLY A 115 2.17 -14.91 25.69
CA GLY A 115 2.82 -16.11 26.14
C GLY A 115 2.98 -17.22 25.10
N PHE A 116 2.30 -17.14 23.94
CA PHE A 116 2.43 -18.15 22.90
C PHE A 116 3.84 -18.13 22.29
N GLU A 117 4.27 -16.95 21.81
CA GLU A 117 5.58 -16.78 21.15
C GLU A 117 6.73 -17.04 22.13
N ASP A 118 6.60 -16.54 23.36
CA ASP A 118 7.57 -16.79 24.45
C ASP A 118 7.67 -18.26 24.81
N GLY A 119 6.55 -18.98 24.75
CA GLY A 119 6.51 -20.41 25.04
C GLY A 119 7.17 -21.28 23.98
N VAL A 120 7.33 -20.78 22.74
CA VAL A 120 8.08 -21.47 21.68
C VAL A 120 9.58 -21.27 21.80
N VAL A 121 10.02 -20.16 22.40
CA VAL A 121 11.44 -19.87 22.62
C VAL A 121 12.10 -20.95 23.47
N GLY A 122 13.27 -21.43 23.06
CA GLY A 122 14.04 -22.46 23.78
C GLY A 122 13.74 -23.89 23.35
N HIS A 123 12.73 -24.12 22.51
CA HIS A 123 12.47 -25.44 21.92
C HIS A 123 13.30 -25.69 20.66
N ASN A 124 13.57 -26.97 20.37
CA ASN A 124 14.31 -27.40 19.21
C ASN A 124 13.38 -27.92 18.10
N ILE A 125 13.91 -27.98 16.89
CA ILE A 125 13.20 -28.59 15.76
C ILE A 125 12.83 -30.02 16.10
N GLY A 126 11.55 -30.38 15.88
CA GLY A 126 10.98 -31.68 16.18
C GLY A 126 10.33 -31.78 17.56
N ASP A 127 10.52 -30.82 18.45
CA ASP A 127 9.85 -30.81 19.75
C ASP A 127 8.34 -30.63 19.59
N THR A 128 7.57 -31.38 20.42
CA THR A 128 6.13 -31.17 20.59
C THR A 128 5.88 -30.90 22.07
N PHE A 129 5.19 -29.82 22.37
CA PHE A 129 4.98 -29.35 23.74
C PHE A 129 3.63 -28.65 23.88
N ASP A 130 3.14 -28.54 25.11
CA ASP A 130 1.89 -27.86 25.44
C ASP A 130 2.17 -26.48 26.01
N LEU A 131 1.37 -25.50 25.62
CA LEU A 131 1.36 -24.14 26.13
C LEU A 131 0.02 -23.87 26.81
N ASP A 132 0.05 -23.66 28.14
CA ASP A 132 -1.10 -23.23 28.93
C ASP A 132 -1.26 -21.72 28.84
N LEU A 133 -2.25 -21.24 28.12
CA LEU A 133 -2.44 -19.82 27.82
C LEU A 133 -3.87 -19.35 28.18
N THR A 134 -4.03 -18.04 28.29
CA THR A 134 -5.34 -17.43 28.50
C THR A 134 -5.59 -16.37 27.46
N PHE A 135 -6.74 -16.42 26.78
CA PHE A 135 -7.15 -15.37 25.86
C PHE A 135 -7.37 -14.04 26.59
N PRO A 136 -7.02 -12.89 26.01
CA PRO A 136 -7.30 -11.60 26.62
C PRO A 136 -8.81 -11.37 26.78
N GLU A 137 -9.21 -10.62 27.81
CA GLU A 137 -10.63 -10.29 28.11
C GLU A 137 -11.36 -9.58 26.96
N ASN A 138 -10.62 -8.83 26.15
CA ASN A 138 -11.13 -8.09 25.00
C ASN A 138 -10.91 -8.81 23.66
N TYR A 139 -10.77 -10.14 23.68
CA TYR A 139 -10.61 -10.92 22.46
C TYR A 139 -11.86 -10.85 21.59
N GLY A 140 -11.69 -10.77 20.26
CA GLY A 140 -12.79 -10.57 19.31
C GLY A 140 -13.81 -11.71 19.24
N ASN A 141 -13.49 -12.91 19.75
CA ASN A 141 -14.40 -14.02 19.90
C ASN A 141 -14.83 -14.12 21.37
N GLU A 142 -16.10 -13.82 21.65
CA GLU A 142 -16.68 -13.80 23.02
C GLU A 142 -16.62 -15.17 23.72
N ASP A 143 -16.67 -16.28 22.97
CA ASP A 143 -16.58 -17.64 23.51
C ASP A 143 -15.18 -18.00 24.02
N LEU A 144 -14.18 -17.26 23.59
CA LEU A 144 -12.77 -17.46 23.95
C LEU A 144 -12.23 -16.35 24.86
N ALA A 145 -12.87 -15.18 24.91
CA ALA A 145 -12.41 -14.04 25.72
C ALA A 145 -12.27 -14.44 27.20
N GLY A 146 -11.07 -14.20 27.79
CA GLY A 146 -10.74 -14.56 29.16
C GLY A 146 -10.64 -16.07 29.44
N GLN A 147 -10.74 -16.94 28.44
CA GLN A 147 -10.74 -18.38 28.63
C GLN A 147 -9.32 -18.96 28.65
N ALA A 148 -9.10 -19.91 29.55
CA ALA A 148 -7.90 -20.73 29.57
C ALA A 148 -7.98 -21.80 28.48
N VAL A 149 -6.87 -21.98 27.77
CA VAL A 149 -6.73 -22.92 26.67
C VAL A 149 -5.36 -23.59 26.70
N VAL A 150 -5.26 -24.75 26.09
CA VAL A 150 -4.00 -25.44 25.90
C VAL A 150 -3.69 -25.53 24.40
N PHE A 151 -2.54 -25.05 23.99
CA PHE A 151 -2.05 -25.25 22.62
C PHE A 151 -0.97 -26.34 22.63
N THR A 152 -1.22 -27.44 21.92
CA THR A 152 -0.18 -28.40 21.59
C THR A 152 0.55 -27.92 20.35
N VAL A 153 1.82 -27.59 20.46
CA VAL A 153 2.65 -27.02 19.38
C VAL A 153 3.74 -28.00 18.98
N THR A 154 3.96 -28.18 17.68
CA THR A 154 5.11 -28.91 17.13
C THR A 154 5.98 -27.94 16.32
N LEU A 155 7.24 -27.79 16.72
CA LEU A 155 8.22 -26.94 16.03
C LEU A 155 8.88 -27.71 14.88
N LYS A 156 8.68 -27.25 13.64
CA LYS A 156 9.13 -27.95 12.43
C LYS A 156 10.42 -27.39 11.85
N GLU A 157 10.50 -26.04 11.79
CA GLU A 157 11.64 -25.35 11.21
C GLU A 157 11.93 -24.08 12.01
N ILE A 158 13.19 -23.70 12.02
CA ILE A 158 13.66 -22.41 12.55
C ILE A 158 14.45 -21.74 11.43
N SER A 159 14.17 -20.47 11.18
CA SER A 159 14.93 -19.64 10.27
C SER A 159 15.25 -18.29 10.91
N GLN A 160 16.45 -17.81 10.64
CA GLN A 160 16.91 -16.49 11.07
C GLN A 160 16.94 -15.56 9.86
N THR A 161 16.38 -14.35 10.02
CA THR A 161 16.43 -13.31 9.00
C THR A 161 17.47 -12.28 9.41
N ASP A 162 18.56 -12.21 8.67
CA ASP A 162 19.62 -11.24 8.85
C ASP A 162 19.34 -10.02 7.97
N VAL A 163 19.03 -8.89 8.62
CA VAL A 163 18.84 -7.59 7.95
C VAL A 163 20.19 -6.88 7.92
N PRO A 164 20.70 -6.50 6.73
CA PRO A 164 21.98 -5.83 6.64
C PRO A 164 21.96 -4.47 7.35
N GLU A 165 23.10 -4.06 7.89
CA GLU A 165 23.27 -2.72 8.45
C GLU A 165 23.40 -1.67 7.35
N LEU A 166 22.91 -0.45 7.63
CA LEU A 166 23.07 0.68 6.73
C LEU A 166 24.50 1.24 6.84
N THR A 167 25.39 0.75 5.98
CA THR A 167 26.79 1.20 5.87
C THR A 167 27.06 1.81 4.50
N ASP A 168 28.19 2.46 4.34
CA ASP A 168 28.61 3.01 3.04
C ASP A 168 28.82 1.90 1.99
N GLU A 169 29.29 0.72 2.43
CA GLU A 169 29.43 -0.47 1.58
C GLU A 169 28.06 -0.97 1.12
N PHE A 170 27.08 -1.02 2.04
CA PHE A 170 25.71 -1.38 1.68
C PHE A 170 25.15 -0.40 0.65
N VAL A 171 25.30 0.91 0.87
CA VAL A 171 24.85 1.95 -0.05
C VAL A 171 25.44 1.75 -1.44
N GLN A 172 26.72 1.46 -1.55
CA GLN A 172 27.40 1.22 -2.83
C GLN A 172 26.89 -0.05 -3.54
N SER A 173 26.28 -0.97 -2.79
CA SER A 173 25.69 -2.18 -3.38
C SER A 173 24.28 -1.98 -3.92
N VAL A 174 23.57 -0.92 -3.49
CA VAL A 174 22.15 -0.68 -3.83
C VAL A 174 21.89 0.63 -4.58
N SER A 175 22.87 1.52 -4.67
CA SER A 175 22.77 2.80 -5.37
C SER A 175 23.91 2.98 -6.37
N ASP A 176 23.54 3.36 -7.60
CA ASP A 176 24.50 3.73 -8.65
C ASP A 176 25.06 5.15 -8.47
N THR A 177 24.39 5.98 -7.68
CA THR A 177 24.67 7.41 -7.56
C THR A 177 25.27 7.83 -6.24
N SER A 178 24.86 7.20 -5.13
CA SER A 178 25.33 7.50 -3.78
C SER A 178 26.48 6.56 -3.37
N LYS A 179 27.44 7.11 -2.63
CA LYS A 179 28.60 6.37 -2.11
C LYS A 179 28.65 6.31 -0.58
N THR A 180 27.90 7.17 0.08
CA THR A 180 27.83 7.25 1.53
C THR A 180 26.38 7.23 2.02
N VAL A 181 26.18 6.85 3.26
CA VAL A 181 24.86 6.86 3.93
C VAL A 181 24.21 8.24 3.85
N GLU A 182 25.00 9.32 4.01
CA GLU A 182 24.44 10.67 3.95
C GLU A 182 23.96 11.05 2.53
N GLU A 183 24.71 10.67 1.50
CA GLU A 183 24.29 10.88 0.12
C GLU A 183 23.03 10.09 -0.19
N TYR A 184 22.97 8.86 0.27
CA TYR A 184 21.83 7.97 0.08
C TYR A 184 20.56 8.52 0.74
N LYS A 185 20.64 9.02 1.97
CA LYS A 185 19.51 9.72 2.62
C LYS A 185 19.00 10.90 1.80
N LYS A 186 19.90 11.67 1.18
CA LYS A 186 19.52 12.79 0.30
C LYS A 186 18.88 12.30 -1.01
N GLU A 187 19.40 11.22 -1.58
CA GLU A 187 18.84 10.57 -2.78
C GLU A 187 17.42 10.08 -2.52
N ILE A 188 17.21 9.33 -1.44
CA ILE A 188 15.88 8.84 -1.02
C ILE A 188 14.93 10.01 -0.79
N LYS A 189 15.36 11.05 -0.04
CA LYS A 189 14.53 12.25 0.20
C LYS A 189 14.12 12.95 -1.09
N LYS A 190 15.03 13.02 -2.06
CA LYS A 190 14.75 13.59 -3.39
C LYS A 190 13.76 12.73 -4.17
N SER A 191 13.91 11.41 -4.13
CA SER A 191 13.00 10.46 -4.77
C SER A 191 11.59 10.54 -4.18
N LEU A 192 11.46 10.53 -2.86
CA LEU A 192 10.17 10.69 -2.17
C LEU A 192 9.48 12.01 -2.52
N LYS A 193 10.23 13.13 -2.56
CA LYS A 193 9.68 14.43 -3.00
C LYS A 193 9.22 14.41 -4.46
N LYS A 194 9.94 13.71 -5.34
CA LYS A 194 9.53 13.56 -6.73
C LYS A 194 8.22 12.76 -6.82
N ASN A 195 8.17 11.63 -6.14
CA ASN A 195 6.97 10.77 -6.11
C ASN A 195 5.76 11.52 -5.52
N GLY A 196 5.97 12.27 -4.43
CA GLY A 196 4.92 13.12 -3.83
C GLY A 196 4.36 14.16 -4.81
N LYS A 197 5.23 14.80 -5.61
CA LYS A 197 4.80 15.72 -6.67
C LYS A 197 4.05 15.02 -7.81
N GLU A 198 4.48 13.85 -8.22
CA GLU A 198 3.79 13.05 -9.24
C GLU A 198 2.41 12.63 -8.75
N ASN A 199 2.30 12.17 -7.50
CA ASN A 199 1.02 11.83 -6.86
C ASN A 199 0.10 13.05 -6.76
N GLN A 200 0.64 14.21 -6.33
CA GLN A 200 -0.11 15.47 -6.33
C GLN A 200 -0.67 15.79 -7.70
N GLN A 201 0.15 15.71 -8.76
CA GLN A 201 -0.29 15.97 -10.13
C GLN A 201 -1.37 14.99 -10.60
N ASN A 202 -1.25 13.71 -10.23
CA ASN A 202 -2.26 12.71 -10.56
C ASN A 202 -3.58 12.99 -9.83
N THR A 203 -3.53 13.32 -8.54
CA THR A 203 -4.72 13.71 -7.77
C THR A 203 -5.39 14.96 -8.35
N ILE A 204 -4.61 15.97 -8.77
CA ILE A 204 -5.13 17.16 -9.46
C ILE A 204 -5.85 16.77 -10.75
N LYS A 205 -5.25 15.87 -11.56
CA LYS A 205 -5.88 15.40 -12.80
C LYS A 205 -7.18 14.64 -12.54
N GLU A 206 -7.19 13.77 -11.54
CA GLU A 206 -8.38 13.00 -11.14
C GLU A 206 -9.50 13.92 -10.65
N ASN A 207 -9.20 14.89 -9.79
CA ASN A 207 -10.17 15.85 -9.28
C ASN A 207 -10.72 16.75 -10.41
N ALA A 208 -9.84 17.20 -11.31
CA ALA A 208 -10.27 17.96 -12.49
C ALA A 208 -11.18 17.15 -13.41
N TRP A 209 -10.84 15.87 -13.62
CA TRP A 209 -11.66 14.95 -14.41
C TRP A 209 -13.01 14.69 -13.74
N LYS A 210 -13.02 14.48 -12.42
CA LYS A 210 -14.26 14.33 -11.65
C LYS A 210 -15.16 15.57 -11.78
N ALA A 211 -14.59 16.76 -11.67
CA ALA A 211 -15.32 18.00 -11.84
C ALA A 211 -15.89 18.17 -13.27
N VAL A 212 -15.20 17.68 -14.31
CA VAL A 212 -15.73 17.62 -15.68
C VAL A 212 -16.89 16.64 -15.78
N LEU A 213 -16.75 15.46 -15.17
CA LEU A 213 -17.82 14.46 -15.17
C LEU A 213 -19.09 14.93 -14.45
N GLU A 214 -18.96 15.70 -13.39
CA GLU A 214 -20.10 16.32 -12.68
C GLU A 214 -20.87 17.33 -13.56
N ASN A 215 -20.20 17.92 -14.55
CA ASN A 215 -20.79 18.80 -15.56
C ASN A 215 -21.15 18.05 -16.85
N THR A 216 -21.23 16.71 -16.80
CA THR A 216 -21.50 15.87 -17.96
C THR A 216 -22.86 15.20 -17.84
N THR A 217 -23.70 15.34 -18.87
CA THR A 217 -24.99 14.64 -18.99
C THR A 217 -24.91 13.61 -20.10
N VAL A 218 -25.30 12.37 -19.80
CA VAL A 218 -25.44 11.31 -20.81
C VAL A 218 -26.82 11.45 -21.44
N ASN A 219 -26.89 11.84 -22.73
CA ASN A 219 -28.13 12.07 -23.46
C ASN A 219 -28.72 10.75 -23.99
N LYS A 220 -27.86 9.80 -24.36
CA LYS A 220 -28.27 8.54 -24.96
C LYS A 220 -27.19 7.46 -24.75
N TYR A 221 -27.61 6.25 -24.47
CA TYR A 221 -26.69 5.11 -24.43
C TYR A 221 -26.60 4.43 -25.79
N PRO A 222 -25.39 4.12 -26.30
CA PRO A 222 -25.23 3.33 -27.51
C PRO A 222 -25.85 1.94 -27.34
N LYS A 223 -26.50 1.44 -28.39
CA LYS A 223 -27.15 0.11 -28.35
C LYS A 223 -26.17 -1.07 -28.20
N LYS A 224 -24.86 -0.83 -28.46
CA LYS A 224 -23.80 -1.83 -28.31
C LYS A 224 -22.74 -1.33 -27.35
N PRO A 225 -22.33 -2.09 -26.29
CA PRO A 225 -21.36 -1.68 -25.29
C PRO A 225 -19.98 -1.28 -25.86
N VAL A 226 -19.58 -1.86 -27.00
CA VAL A 226 -18.29 -1.59 -27.67
C VAL A 226 -18.22 -0.16 -28.25
N GLU A 227 -19.37 0.43 -28.59
CA GLU A 227 -19.42 1.79 -29.13
C GLU A 227 -19.28 2.85 -27.99
N LEU A 228 -19.76 2.53 -26.79
CA LEU A 228 -19.62 3.42 -25.63
C LEU A 228 -18.14 3.61 -25.25
N SER A 229 -17.36 2.54 -25.23
CA SER A 229 -15.93 2.61 -24.93
C SER A 229 -15.14 3.41 -25.97
N LYS A 230 -15.50 3.35 -27.23
CA LYS A 230 -14.88 4.15 -28.30
C LYS A 230 -15.23 5.62 -28.20
N VAL A 231 -16.50 5.93 -27.93
CA VAL A 231 -16.96 7.34 -27.78
C VAL A 231 -16.32 7.98 -26.53
N VAL A 232 -16.29 7.26 -25.41
CA VAL A 232 -15.64 7.74 -24.18
C VAL A 232 -14.13 7.87 -24.36
N LEU A 233 -13.46 6.87 -24.97
CA LEU A 233 -12.01 6.93 -25.26
C LEU A 233 -11.65 8.01 -26.28
N MET A 234 -12.44 8.23 -27.34
CA MET A 234 -12.21 9.31 -28.29
C MET A 234 -12.40 10.68 -27.64
N THR A 235 -13.39 10.84 -26.77
CA THR A 235 -13.60 12.10 -26.03
C THR A 235 -12.47 12.34 -25.01
N ILE A 236 -11.99 11.29 -24.34
CA ILE A 236 -10.87 11.33 -23.40
C ILE A 236 -9.53 11.63 -24.10
N HIS A 237 -9.30 11.05 -25.29
CA HIS A 237 -8.05 11.26 -26.05
C HIS A 237 -7.89 12.69 -26.59
N HIS A 238 -8.99 13.45 -26.71
CA HIS A 238 -8.98 14.85 -27.16
C HIS A 238 -8.87 15.86 -26.01
N ILE A 239 -9.02 15.42 -24.74
CA ILE A 239 -8.72 16.25 -23.57
C ILE A 239 -7.21 16.11 -23.27
N ARG A 240 -6.38 16.73 -24.12
CA ARG A 240 -4.94 16.83 -23.90
C ARG A 240 -4.71 17.84 -22.79
N PHE A 241 -4.28 17.39 -21.61
CA PHE A 241 -3.86 18.28 -20.52
C PHE A 241 -2.75 19.21 -21.03
N PRO A 242 -2.85 20.53 -20.78
CA PRO A 242 -1.87 21.49 -21.27
C PRO A 242 -0.50 21.21 -20.66
N GLU A 243 0.56 21.40 -21.47
CA GLU A 243 1.96 21.28 -21.05
C GLU A 243 2.35 22.18 -19.86
N GLN A 244 1.54 23.22 -19.58
CA GLN A 244 1.75 24.17 -18.50
C GLN A 244 1.63 23.57 -17.09
N LEU A 245 1.01 22.40 -16.92
CA LEU A 245 0.98 21.67 -15.64
C LEU A 245 2.24 20.83 -15.38
N ARG A 246 3.23 20.82 -16.28
CA ARG A 246 4.52 20.15 -16.10
C ARG A 246 5.57 21.00 -15.37
N GLN A 247 5.26 22.26 -15.05
CA GLN A 247 6.23 23.21 -14.47
C GLN A 247 5.97 23.59 -13.01
N PHE A 248 5.12 22.86 -12.29
CA PHE A 248 4.90 23.09 -10.86
C PHE A 248 5.36 21.91 -10.03
#